data_051d6079ecadbd5bed0a057fb74afbb3
#
_entry.id   051d6079ecadbd5bed0a057fb74afbb3
#
_cell.length_a   1.000
_cell.length_b   1.000
_cell.length_c   1.000
_cell.angle_alpha   90.00
_cell.angle_beta   90.00
_cell.angle_gamma   90.00
#
_symmetry.space_group_name_H-M   'P 1'
#
loop_
_entity.id
_entity.type
_entity.pdbx_description
1 polymer ?
#
loop_
_entity_poly.entity_id
_entity_poly.type
_entity_poly.pdbx_seq_one_letter_code
_entity_poly.pdbx_strand_id
1 'polypeptide(L)'
;MLVGAMERDVLKALIPMSPAWMIPEAARSGQLLGQNFDPQHIPDVLDSWEDKQLDGNYIRVAQTIDVYSAIAKYTGPVLIVHGDADEAVPVRYAYEAAEKYADAKLVIIPGDTHCYDHHLEMVTAAIQEFMRGLTA
;
A
#
# COMPACT_ATOMS: atom_id res chain seq x y z
N MET A 1 3.83 5.76 -3.14
CA MET A 1 4.65 4.61 -3.53
C MET A 1 5.07 4.69 -4.99
N LEU A 2 4.15 4.72 -5.96
CA LEU A 2 4.51 4.89 -7.38
C LEU A 2 5.22 6.21 -7.65
N VAL A 3 4.75 7.31 -7.05
CA VAL A 3 5.44 8.62 -7.11
C VAL A 3 6.86 8.51 -6.56
N GLY A 4 7.09 7.78 -5.45
CA GLY A 4 8.43 7.53 -4.92
C GLY A 4 9.36 6.85 -5.92
N ALA A 5 8.83 5.91 -6.70
CA ALA A 5 9.61 5.26 -7.76
C ALA A 5 9.94 6.17 -8.94
N MET A 6 9.07 7.15 -9.23
CA MET A 6 9.24 8.11 -10.33
C MET A 6 10.12 9.30 -9.92
N GLU A 7 9.97 9.79 -8.68
CA GLU A 7 10.60 11.00 -8.16
C GLU A 7 11.68 10.69 -7.11
N ARG A 8 12.39 9.58 -7.28
CA ARG A 8 13.39 9.05 -6.33
C ARG A 8 14.48 10.05 -5.94
N ASP A 9 14.86 10.93 -6.85
CA ASP A 9 15.94 11.88 -6.63
C ASP A 9 15.49 13.11 -5.80
N VAL A 10 14.17 13.28 -5.62
CA VAL A 10 13.56 14.37 -4.85
C VAL A 10 13.18 13.93 -3.45
N LEU A 11 12.78 12.67 -3.30
CA LEU A 11 12.28 12.13 -2.03
C LEU A 11 13.41 11.57 -1.17
N LYS A 12 13.56 12.08 0.04
CA LYS A 12 14.60 11.63 0.98
C LYS A 12 14.27 10.31 1.66
N ALA A 13 12.97 10.04 1.89
CA ALA A 13 12.48 8.83 2.53
C ALA A 13 11.01 8.59 2.19
N LEU A 14 10.53 7.37 2.41
CA LEU A 14 9.11 7.00 2.28
C LEU A 14 8.62 6.38 3.59
N ILE A 15 7.37 6.69 3.97
CA ILE A 15 6.70 6.04 5.11
C ILE A 15 5.32 5.53 4.64
N PRO A 16 5.26 4.39 3.93
CA PRO A 16 4.00 3.75 3.59
C PRO A 16 3.30 3.21 4.85
N MET A 17 2.07 3.68 5.08
CA MET A 17 1.23 3.25 6.20
C MET A 17 0.03 2.46 5.65
N SER A 18 -0.16 1.22 6.06
CA SER A 18 -1.18 0.30 5.54
C SER A 18 -1.35 0.40 4.02
N PRO A 19 -0.27 0.34 3.24
CA PRO A 19 -0.33 0.65 1.81
C PRO A 19 -1.05 -0.44 1.03
N ALA A 20 -1.96 -0.03 0.17
CA ALA A 20 -2.84 -0.90 -0.61
C ALA A 20 -2.13 -1.54 -1.82
N TRP A 21 -1.02 -2.24 -1.60
CA TRP A 21 -0.28 -2.94 -2.66
C TRP A 21 -1.07 -4.05 -3.33
N MET A 22 -2.16 -4.53 -2.69
CA MET A 22 -3.02 -5.57 -3.23
C MET A 22 -3.87 -5.10 -4.41
N ILE A 23 -4.03 -3.80 -4.65
CA ILE A 23 -4.96 -3.26 -5.67
C ILE A 23 -4.71 -3.84 -7.08
N PRO A 24 -3.48 -3.91 -7.61
CA PRO A 24 -3.26 -4.48 -8.93
C PRO A 24 -3.60 -5.98 -9.03
N GLU A 25 -3.31 -6.75 -7.99
CA GLU A 25 -3.67 -8.17 -7.92
C GLU A 25 -5.18 -8.34 -7.84
N ALA A 26 -5.86 -7.59 -6.97
CA ALA A 26 -7.29 -7.58 -6.81
C ALA A 26 -8.01 -7.19 -8.12
N ALA A 27 -7.51 -6.16 -8.82
CA ALA A 27 -8.03 -5.76 -10.12
C ALA A 27 -7.91 -6.87 -11.19
N ARG A 28 -6.80 -7.62 -11.19
CA ARG A 28 -6.62 -8.76 -12.11
C ARG A 28 -7.44 -9.98 -11.73
N SER A 29 -7.73 -10.17 -10.46
CA SER A 29 -8.56 -11.30 -9.99
C SER A 29 -10.06 -11.09 -10.17
N GLY A 30 -10.52 -9.87 -10.49
CA GLY A 30 -11.94 -9.55 -10.63
C GLY A 30 -12.63 -9.25 -9.30
N GLN A 31 -11.86 -8.90 -8.26
CA GLN A 31 -12.40 -8.60 -6.95
C GLN A 31 -11.67 -7.42 -6.32
N LEU A 32 -12.28 -6.25 -6.29
CA LEU A 32 -11.68 -5.02 -5.78
C LEU A 32 -12.71 -4.16 -5.03
N LEU A 33 -12.32 -3.65 -3.86
CA LEU A 33 -13.13 -2.74 -3.04
C LEU A 33 -14.55 -3.28 -2.77
N GLY A 34 -14.66 -4.59 -2.49
CA GLY A 34 -15.93 -5.26 -2.22
C GLY A 34 -16.77 -5.57 -3.46
N GLN A 35 -16.31 -5.23 -4.65
CA GLN A 35 -16.98 -5.50 -5.92
C GLN A 35 -16.40 -6.73 -6.61
N ASN A 36 -17.30 -7.52 -7.22
CA ASN A 36 -16.93 -8.62 -8.11
C ASN A 36 -17.25 -8.23 -9.55
N PHE A 37 -16.34 -8.48 -10.47
CA PHE A 37 -16.50 -8.16 -11.88
C PHE A 37 -15.69 -9.15 -12.74
N ASP A 38 -16.05 -9.25 -14.01
CA ASP A 38 -15.23 -9.99 -14.98
C ASP A 38 -13.97 -9.17 -15.31
N PRO A 39 -12.76 -9.65 -14.95
CA PRO A 39 -11.54 -8.89 -15.18
C PRO A 39 -11.18 -8.71 -16.67
N GLN A 40 -11.85 -9.45 -17.59
CA GLN A 40 -11.71 -9.30 -19.02
C GLN A 40 -12.75 -8.35 -19.64
N HIS A 41 -13.86 -8.08 -18.92
CA HIS A 41 -14.97 -7.24 -19.38
C HIS A 41 -15.41 -6.28 -18.29
N ILE A 42 -14.53 -5.35 -17.93
CA ILE A 42 -14.77 -4.39 -16.86
C ILE A 42 -15.83 -3.38 -17.29
N PRO A 43 -16.97 -3.25 -16.57
CA PRO A 43 -17.96 -2.23 -16.86
C PRO A 43 -17.38 -0.83 -16.68
N ASP A 44 -17.99 0.17 -17.34
CA ASP A 44 -17.51 1.55 -17.25
C ASP A 44 -17.69 2.14 -15.86
N VAL A 45 -18.73 1.69 -15.16
CA VAL A 45 -19.02 2.09 -13.78
C VAL A 45 -19.40 0.87 -12.96
N LEU A 46 -18.85 0.77 -11.75
CA LEU A 46 -19.25 -0.21 -10.75
C LEU A 46 -19.81 0.52 -9.53
N ASP A 47 -20.83 -0.04 -8.91
CA ASP A 47 -21.28 0.43 -7.62
C ASP A 47 -20.19 0.11 -6.58
N SER A 48 -19.93 1.06 -5.68
CA SER A 48 -18.95 0.94 -4.61
C SER A 48 -19.66 1.05 -3.25
N TRP A 49 -18.91 1.18 -2.18
CA TRP A 49 -19.52 1.35 -0.86
C TRP A 49 -20.08 2.78 -0.68
N GLU A 50 -21.05 2.94 0.22
CA GLU A 50 -21.62 4.24 0.59
C GLU A 50 -22.18 5.04 -0.60
N ASP A 51 -22.90 4.39 -1.50
CA ASP A 51 -23.51 5.00 -2.69
C ASP A 51 -22.51 5.70 -3.64
N LYS A 52 -21.22 5.39 -3.52
CA LYS A 52 -20.18 5.87 -4.43
C LYS A 52 -20.07 4.95 -5.64
N GLN A 53 -19.64 5.53 -6.74
CA GLN A 53 -19.34 4.79 -7.96
C GLN A 53 -17.84 4.72 -8.18
N LEU A 54 -17.38 3.57 -8.67
CA LEU A 54 -16.00 3.34 -9.09
C LEU A 54 -15.95 3.35 -10.62
N ASP A 55 -15.15 4.24 -11.19
CA ASP A 55 -14.89 4.26 -12.63
C ASP A 55 -14.11 3.00 -13.04
N GLY A 56 -14.65 2.28 -14.03
CA GLY A 56 -14.00 1.08 -14.54
C GLY A 56 -12.60 1.32 -15.11
N ASN A 57 -12.29 2.54 -15.52
CA ASN A 57 -10.94 2.89 -15.96
C ASN A 57 -9.91 2.82 -14.83
N TYR A 58 -10.32 3.09 -13.58
CA TYR A 58 -9.45 2.86 -12.42
C TYR A 58 -8.98 1.40 -12.34
N ILE A 59 -9.91 0.46 -12.55
CA ILE A 59 -9.60 -0.97 -12.52
C ILE A 59 -8.71 -1.35 -13.71
N ARG A 60 -9.04 -0.88 -14.92
CA ARG A 60 -8.25 -1.14 -16.14
C ARG A 60 -6.80 -0.65 -15.98
N VAL A 61 -6.61 0.54 -15.42
CA VAL A 61 -5.27 1.07 -15.13
C VAL A 61 -4.58 0.25 -14.04
N ALA A 62 -5.28 -0.08 -12.95
CA ALA A 62 -4.71 -0.88 -11.87
C ALA A 62 -4.20 -2.25 -12.35
N GLN A 63 -4.90 -2.91 -13.28
CA GLN A 63 -4.46 -4.18 -13.86
C GLN A 63 -3.10 -4.10 -14.56
N THR A 64 -2.72 -2.93 -15.07
CA THR A 64 -1.45 -2.73 -15.79
C THR A 64 -0.26 -2.48 -14.87
N ILE A 65 -0.49 -2.25 -13.59
CA ILE A 65 0.55 -1.85 -12.65
C ILE A 65 1.28 -3.10 -12.11
N ASP A 66 2.60 -3.14 -12.28
CA ASP A 66 3.50 -4.01 -11.52
C ASP A 66 4.08 -3.22 -10.36
N VAL A 67 3.40 -3.30 -9.21
CA VAL A 67 3.73 -2.49 -8.03
C VAL A 67 5.09 -2.88 -7.46
N TYR A 68 5.45 -4.15 -7.45
CA TYR A 68 6.72 -4.61 -6.89
C TYR A 68 7.93 -4.21 -7.73
N SER A 69 7.82 -4.31 -9.04
CA SER A 69 8.85 -3.76 -9.94
C SER A 69 8.96 -2.23 -9.85
N ALA A 70 7.86 -1.55 -9.58
CA ALA A 70 7.87 -0.10 -9.41
C ALA A 70 8.57 0.31 -8.10
N ILE A 71 8.21 -0.29 -6.96
CA ILE A 71 8.79 0.08 -5.65
C ILE A 71 10.28 -0.29 -5.55
N ALA A 72 10.73 -1.35 -6.23
CA ALA A 72 12.13 -1.76 -6.26
C ALA A 72 13.07 -0.70 -6.88
N LYS A 73 12.52 0.27 -7.61
CA LYS A 73 13.30 1.39 -8.19
C LYS A 73 13.67 2.47 -7.18
N TYR A 74 12.97 2.50 -6.04
CA TYR A 74 13.31 3.46 -4.98
C TYR A 74 14.40 2.87 -4.09
N THR A 75 15.51 3.58 -3.97
CA THR A 75 16.71 3.12 -3.25
C THR A 75 16.97 3.87 -1.95
N GLY A 76 16.14 4.86 -1.63
CA GLY A 76 16.22 5.59 -0.36
C GLY A 76 15.58 4.83 0.80
N PRO A 77 15.73 5.35 2.03
CA PRO A 77 15.18 4.74 3.23
C PRO A 77 13.66 4.64 3.20
N VAL A 78 13.12 3.49 3.63
CA VAL A 78 11.68 3.24 3.72
C VAL A 78 11.32 2.69 5.08
N LEU A 79 10.29 3.27 5.71
CA LEU A 79 9.60 2.68 6.86
C LEU A 79 8.22 2.21 6.42
N ILE A 80 7.97 0.91 6.44
CA ILE A 80 6.64 0.34 6.26
C ILE A 80 6.01 0.13 7.63
N VAL A 81 4.80 0.66 7.84
CA VAL A 81 3.99 0.40 9.05
C VAL A 81 2.71 -0.30 8.65
N HIS A 82 2.34 -1.39 9.35
CA HIS A 82 1.14 -2.17 9.04
C HIS A 82 0.58 -2.86 10.28
N GLY A 83 -0.74 -2.80 10.48
CA GLY A 83 -1.44 -3.57 11.50
C GLY A 83 -1.64 -5.03 11.07
N ASP A 84 -1.38 -6.01 11.94
CA ASP A 84 -1.53 -7.43 11.56
C ASP A 84 -2.98 -7.93 11.59
N ALA A 85 -3.90 -7.14 12.18
CA ALA A 85 -5.34 -7.34 12.12
C ALA A 85 -6.03 -6.45 11.05
N ASP A 86 -5.29 -5.95 10.06
CA ASP A 86 -5.83 -5.16 8.95
C ASP A 86 -6.70 -6.04 8.05
N GLU A 87 -8.01 -5.80 8.09
CA GLU A 87 -9.00 -6.53 7.29
C GLU A 87 -9.14 -5.97 5.85
N ALA A 88 -8.71 -4.73 5.62
CA ALA A 88 -8.78 -4.09 4.31
C ALA A 88 -7.59 -4.46 3.41
N VAL A 89 -6.39 -4.50 3.99
CA VAL A 89 -5.16 -4.86 3.28
C VAL A 89 -4.42 -5.95 4.06
N PRO A 90 -4.43 -7.19 3.59
CA PRO A 90 -3.73 -8.28 4.27
C PRO A 90 -2.25 -7.98 4.49
N VAL A 91 -1.78 -8.19 5.72
CA VAL A 91 -0.41 -7.86 6.16
C VAL A 91 0.69 -8.54 5.33
N ARG A 92 0.39 -9.65 4.64
CA ARG A 92 1.33 -10.34 3.75
C ARG A 92 1.95 -9.41 2.70
N TYR A 93 1.16 -8.45 2.19
CA TYR A 93 1.65 -7.48 1.20
C TYR A 93 2.72 -6.55 1.77
N ALA A 94 2.69 -6.25 3.06
CA ALA A 94 3.74 -5.48 3.72
C ALA A 94 5.05 -6.26 3.81
N TYR A 95 4.98 -7.55 4.11
CA TYR A 95 6.16 -8.42 4.10
C TYR A 95 6.76 -8.54 2.69
N GLU A 96 5.93 -8.82 1.69
CA GLU A 96 6.35 -8.94 0.30
C GLU A 96 7.00 -7.64 -0.21
N ALA A 97 6.43 -6.48 0.13
CA ALA A 97 6.98 -5.19 -0.26
C ALA A 97 8.31 -4.87 0.45
N ALA A 98 8.44 -5.22 1.73
CA ALA A 98 9.69 -5.03 2.47
C ALA A 98 10.87 -5.76 1.83
N GLU A 99 10.62 -6.93 1.23
CA GLU A 99 11.64 -7.69 0.50
C GLU A 99 12.02 -7.06 -0.86
N LYS A 100 11.17 -6.19 -1.41
CA LYS A 100 11.40 -5.57 -2.73
C LYS A 100 12.09 -4.22 -2.66
N TYR A 101 11.94 -3.49 -1.57
CA TYR A 101 12.70 -2.26 -1.36
C TYR A 101 14.17 -2.56 -1.04
N ALA A 102 15.07 -1.71 -1.51
CA ALA A 102 16.50 -1.86 -1.25
C ALA A 102 16.89 -1.57 0.21
N ASP A 103 16.19 -0.65 0.86
CA ASP A 103 16.43 -0.21 2.24
C ASP A 103 15.09 0.02 2.95
N ALA A 104 14.50 -1.06 3.46
CA ALA A 104 13.22 -1.01 4.15
C ALA A 104 13.29 -1.53 5.58
N LYS A 105 12.72 -0.76 6.50
CA LYS A 105 12.34 -1.21 7.85
C LYS A 105 10.83 -1.49 7.85
N LEU A 106 10.45 -2.69 8.27
CA LEU A 106 9.04 -3.07 8.46
C LEU A 106 8.72 -3.07 9.96
N VAL A 107 7.67 -2.36 10.33
CA VAL A 107 7.10 -2.36 11.68
C VAL A 107 5.66 -2.86 11.62
N ILE A 108 5.42 -4.00 12.23
CA ILE A 108 4.09 -4.58 12.40
C ILE A 108 3.54 -4.12 13.74
N ILE A 109 2.29 -3.63 13.74
CA ILE A 109 1.54 -3.22 14.94
C ILE A 109 0.62 -4.38 15.33
N PRO A 110 0.92 -5.10 16.42
CA PRO A 110 0.16 -6.29 16.81
C PRO A 110 -1.28 -5.97 17.17
N GLY A 111 -2.23 -6.71 16.62
CA GLY A 111 -3.66 -6.57 16.88
C GLY A 111 -4.29 -5.29 16.34
N ASP A 112 -3.57 -4.51 15.53
CA ASP A 112 -4.11 -3.26 15.01
C ASP A 112 -4.73 -3.40 13.62
N THR A 113 -5.68 -2.51 13.35
CA THR A 113 -6.50 -2.46 12.15
C THR A 113 -5.85 -1.63 11.04
N HIS A 114 -6.57 -1.45 9.92
CA HIS A 114 -6.16 -0.58 8.82
C HIS A 114 -5.93 0.87 9.24
N CYS A 115 -6.70 1.36 10.20
CA CYS A 115 -6.69 2.75 10.66
C CYS A 115 -5.87 2.97 11.94
N TYR A 116 -5.27 1.94 12.49
CA TYR A 116 -4.51 2.00 13.75
C TYR A 116 -5.36 2.45 14.94
N ASP A 117 -6.53 1.83 15.11
CA ASP A 117 -7.53 2.23 16.09
C ASP A 117 -7.14 1.90 17.53
N HIS A 118 -6.14 1.04 17.74
CA HIS A 118 -5.80 0.50 19.06
C HIS A 118 -4.43 0.95 19.58
N HIS A 119 -3.43 1.10 18.71
CA HIS A 119 -2.03 1.32 19.11
C HIS A 119 -1.36 2.45 18.33
N LEU A 120 -2.04 3.60 18.18
CA LEU A 120 -1.52 4.76 17.47
C LEU A 120 -0.19 5.27 18.06
N GLU A 121 0.03 5.07 19.35
CA GLU A 121 1.29 5.42 20.03
C GLU A 121 2.48 4.61 19.49
N MET A 122 2.27 3.33 19.14
CA MET A 122 3.32 2.48 18.57
C MET A 122 3.68 2.96 17.15
N VAL A 123 2.69 3.33 16.36
CA VAL A 123 2.87 3.93 15.04
C VAL A 123 3.67 5.21 15.12
N THR A 124 3.26 6.10 16.04
CA THR A 124 3.94 7.39 16.27
C THR A 124 5.39 7.19 16.70
N ALA A 125 5.65 6.27 17.62
CA ALA A 125 7.00 5.95 18.08
C ALA A 125 7.89 5.43 16.94
N ALA A 126 7.37 4.53 16.10
CA ALA A 126 8.10 4.00 14.95
C ALA A 126 8.48 5.08 13.94
N ILE A 127 7.54 6.00 13.63
CA ILE A 127 7.78 7.12 12.73
C ILE A 127 8.82 8.08 13.33
N GLN A 128 8.71 8.44 14.61
CA GLN A 128 9.66 9.32 15.27
C GLN A 128 11.07 8.75 15.31
N GLU A 129 11.21 7.45 15.58
CA GLU A 129 12.50 6.77 15.56
C GLU A 129 13.12 6.80 14.17
N PHE A 130 12.33 6.48 13.14
CA PHE A 130 12.77 6.51 11.75
C PHE A 130 13.22 7.91 11.32
N MET A 131 12.42 8.93 11.61
CA MET A 131 12.73 10.33 11.28
C MET A 131 14.01 10.82 11.96
N ARG A 132 14.26 10.44 13.23
CA ARG A 132 15.53 10.76 13.91
C ARG A 132 16.73 10.15 13.21
N GLY A 133 16.60 8.92 12.71
CA GLY A 133 17.64 8.27 11.94
C GLY A 133 17.99 8.95 10.63
N LEU A 134 17.03 9.65 10.00
CA LEU A 134 17.29 10.41 8.75
C LEU A 134 18.06 11.71 8.95
N THR A 135 18.09 12.25 10.17
CA THR A 135 18.71 13.54 10.50
C THR A 135 20.06 13.40 11.19
N ALA A 136 20.41 12.18 11.53
CA ALA A 136 21.71 11.83 12.14
C ALA A 136 22.75 11.54 11.05
#